data_724bff907f87d9e1a9c1a6628f5b41b3
#
_entry.id   724bff907f87d9e1a9c1a6628f5b41b3
#
_cell.length_a   1.000
_cell.length_b   1.000
_cell.length_c   1.000
_cell.angle_alpha   90.00
_cell.angle_beta   90.00
_cell.angle_gamma   90.00
#
_symmetry.space_group_name_H-M   'P 1'
#
loop_
_entity.id
_entity.type
_entity.pdbx_description
1 polymer ?
#
loop_
_entity_poly.entity_id
_entity_poly.type
_entity_poly.pdbx_seq_one_letter_code
_entity_poly.pdbx_strand_id
1 'polypeptide(L)'
;CPFFIYNKPVMATGIGDEFTPTDVCLKGKHMLLVKPDVSVPTKAAYAQVTPAPSAKPIPEILSDGMENWQKELVNDFEKSVFAQYPSLAEIKRTLLNSGATYAAMSGSGSSIFGIFSCAEMAEKAADNFKEYSHFVIQL
;
A
#
# COMPACT_ATOMS: atom_id res chain seq x y z
N CYS A 1 15.57 10.80 -0.70
CA CYS A 1 14.18 10.41 -0.53
C CYS A 1 13.30 11.67 -0.43
N PRO A 2 12.43 11.96 -1.40
CA PRO A 2 11.71 13.23 -1.51
C PRO A 2 10.79 13.52 -0.33
N PHE A 3 10.22 12.48 0.27
CA PHE A 3 9.35 12.63 1.44
C PHE A 3 10.01 13.46 2.56
N PHE A 4 11.29 13.22 2.84
CA PHE A 4 12.01 13.94 3.91
C PHE A 4 12.30 15.41 3.58
N ILE A 5 12.20 15.77 2.30
CA ILE A 5 12.38 17.16 1.85
C ILE A 5 11.06 17.91 1.90
N TYR A 6 10.00 17.30 1.35
CA TYR A 6 8.69 17.95 1.21
C TYR A 6 7.80 17.78 2.43
N ASN A 7 7.97 16.68 3.20
CA ASN A 7 7.14 16.31 4.35
C ASN A 7 5.62 16.42 4.05
N LYS A 8 5.24 16.02 2.84
CA LYS A 8 3.87 16.05 2.31
C LYS A 8 3.67 14.90 1.33
N PRO A 9 2.44 14.46 1.12
CA PRO A 9 2.13 13.52 0.06
C PRO A 9 2.52 14.11 -1.30
N VAL A 10 3.26 13.34 -2.09
CA VAL A 10 3.68 13.72 -3.44
C VAL A 10 3.52 12.54 -4.38
N MET A 11 3.16 12.82 -5.61
CA MET A 11 3.23 11.86 -6.69
C MET A 11 4.62 11.94 -7.31
N ALA A 12 5.29 10.79 -7.41
CA ALA A 12 6.58 10.69 -8.09
C ALA A 12 6.39 10.07 -9.47
N THR A 13 6.98 10.68 -10.50
CA THR A 13 6.97 10.22 -11.89
C THR A 13 8.41 10.06 -12.41
N GLY A 14 8.54 9.65 -13.68
CA GLY A 14 9.85 9.35 -14.28
C GLY A 14 10.54 8.17 -13.61
N ILE A 15 11.77 8.35 -13.24
CA ILE A 15 12.55 7.37 -12.44
C ILE A 15 12.41 7.60 -10.93
N GLY A 16 11.36 8.33 -10.51
CA GLY A 16 11.12 8.70 -9.12
C GLY A 16 11.80 10.02 -8.73
N ASP A 17 12.05 10.87 -9.69
CA ASP A 17 12.77 12.15 -9.57
C ASP A 17 11.90 13.38 -9.87
N GLU A 18 10.76 13.21 -10.51
CA GLU A 18 9.79 14.26 -10.74
C GLU A 18 8.68 14.20 -9.68
N PHE A 19 8.47 15.29 -8.92
CA PHE A 19 7.51 15.34 -7.83
C PHE A 19 6.41 16.34 -8.07
N THR A 20 5.17 15.87 -7.99
CA THR A 20 3.97 16.71 -8.06
C THR A 20 3.22 16.62 -6.75
N PRO A 21 2.85 17.74 -6.12
CA PRO A 21 1.97 17.73 -4.94
C PRO A 21 0.66 17.00 -5.25
N THR A 22 0.11 16.31 -4.25
CA THR A 22 -1.20 15.68 -4.35
C THR A 22 -2.14 16.27 -3.30
N ASP A 23 -3.42 16.36 -3.63
CA ASP A 23 -4.48 16.83 -2.73
C ASP A 23 -5.04 15.69 -1.86
N VAL A 24 -4.37 14.55 -1.80
CA VAL A 24 -4.79 13.42 -0.97
C VAL A 24 -4.68 13.79 0.50
N CYS A 25 -5.81 13.76 1.19
CA CYS A 25 -5.88 13.98 2.62
C CYS A 25 -6.27 12.68 3.31
N LEU A 26 -5.31 12.09 4.04
CA LEU A 26 -5.54 10.92 4.88
C LEU A 26 -5.69 11.28 6.37
N LYS A 27 -5.76 12.57 6.66
CA LYS A 27 -5.89 13.06 8.05
C LYS A 27 -7.08 12.44 8.77
N GLY A 28 -6.81 11.90 9.96
CA GLY A 28 -7.82 11.20 10.76
C GLY A 28 -8.07 9.75 10.37
N LYS A 29 -7.38 9.24 9.35
CA LYS A 29 -7.33 7.80 9.05
C LYS A 29 -6.24 7.12 9.87
N HIS A 30 -6.29 5.81 9.90
CA HIS A 30 -5.29 4.99 10.59
C HIS A 30 -4.75 3.94 9.62
N MET A 31 -3.45 3.76 9.64
CA MET A 31 -2.79 2.74 8.84
C MET A 31 -2.31 1.62 9.75
N LEU A 32 -2.66 0.39 9.40
CA LEU A 32 -2.02 -0.80 9.96
C LEU A 32 -0.98 -1.29 8.96
N LEU A 33 0.30 -1.16 9.34
CA LEU A 33 1.43 -1.68 8.59
C LEU A 33 1.81 -3.05 9.13
N VAL A 34 1.86 -4.05 8.28
CA VAL A 34 2.28 -5.42 8.61
C VAL A 34 3.57 -5.73 7.87
N LYS A 35 4.59 -6.12 8.62
CA LYS A 35 5.89 -6.56 8.07
C LYS A 35 6.11 -8.03 8.39
N PRO A 36 5.83 -8.93 7.44
CA PRO A 36 6.11 -10.35 7.60
C PRO A 36 7.61 -10.65 7.51
N ASP A 37 8.03 -11.81 8.03
CA ASP A 37 9.41 -12.28 7.99
C ASP A 37 9.83 -12.85 6.61
N VAL A 38 9.22 -12.32 5.57
CA VAL A 38 9.51 -12.67 4.18
C VAL A 38 10.39 -11.58 3.57
N SER A 39 11.51 -11.99 2.99
CA SER A 39 12.37 -11.08 2.23
C SER A 39 12.13 -11.26 0.73
N VAL A 40 11.65 -10.21 0.07
CA VAL A 40 11.48 -10.18 -1.38
C VAL A 40 12.69 -9.49 -1.99
N PRO A 41 13.55 -10.21 -2.77
CA PRO A 41 14.68 -9.57 -3.43
C PRO A 41 14.16 -8.56 -4.47
N THR A 42 14.44 -7.29 -4.27
CA THR A 42 13.97 -6.19 -5.13
C THR A 42 14.31 -6.42 -6.60
N LYS A 43 15.53 -6.89 -6.89
CA LYS A 43 15.95 -7.21 -8.26
C LYS A 43 15.08 -8.29 -8.91
N ALA A 44 14.70 -9.32 -8.16
CA ALA A 44 13.83 -10.39 -8.66
C ALA A 44 12.39 -9.88 -8.89
N ALA A 45 11.89 -9.03 -8.01
CA ALA A 45 10.59 -8.40 -8.19
C ALA A 45 10.54 -7.57 -9.49
N TYR A 46 11.54 -6.72 -9.72
CA TYR A 46 11.64 -5.92 -10.96
C TYR A 46 11.75 -6.78 -12.23
N ALA A 47 12.46 -7.90 -12.18
CA ALA A 47 12.62 -8.78 -13.35
C ALA A 47 11.31 -9.43 -13.83
N GLN A 48 10.29 -9.44 -13.01
CA GLN A 48 9.01 -10.10 -13.30
C GLN A 48 7.85 -9.14 -13.52
N VAL A 49 8.08 -7.86 -13.32
CA VAL A 49 7.08 -6.82 -13.61
C VAL A 49 7.12 -6.47 -15.09
N THR A 50 5.97 -6.50 -15.71
CA THR A 50 5.75 -5.92 -17.04
C THR A 50 5.00 -4.60 -16.82
N PRO A 51 5.67 -3.46 -16.87
CA PRO A 51 5.00 -2.17 -16.70
C PRO A 51 3.93 -1.99 -17.76
N ALA A 52 2.76 -1.58 -17.34
CA ALA A 52 1.67 -1.21 -18.23
C ALA A 52 1.14 0.19 -17.84
N PRO A 53 0.76 1.02 -18.80
CA PRO A 53 0.09 2.26 -18.48
C PRO A 53 -1.17 2.00 -17.67
N SER A 54 -1.40 2.78 -16.62
CA SER A 54 -2.67 2.74 -15.90
C SER A 54 -3.81 3.11 -16.85
N ALA A 55 -4.94 2.43 -16.75
CA ALA A 55 -6.13 2.75 -17.53
C ALA A 55 -6.65 4.17 -17.25
N LYS A 56 -6.33 4.70 -16.07
CA LYS A 56 -6.74 6.01 -15.58
C LYS A 56 -5.54 6.69 -14.89
N PRO A 57 -5.33 7.99 -15.08
CA PRO A 57 -4.27 8.71 -14.37
C PRO A 57 -4.43 8.62 -12.85
N ILE A 58 -3.33 8.39 -12.13
CA ILE A 58 -3.35 8.27 -10.67
C ILE A 58 -4.04 9.47 -9.98
N PRO A 59 -3.82 10.74 -10.39
CA PRO A 59 -4.52 11.87 -9.77
C PRO A 59 -6.05 11.78 -9.88
N GLU A 60 -6.57 11.27 -10.97
CA GLU A 60 -8.01 11.05 -11.14
C GLU A 60 -8.52 9.94 -10.22
N ILE A 61 -7.79 8.81 -10.12
CA ILE A 61 -8.12 7.72 -9.19
C ILE A 61 -8.18 8.24 -7.75
N LEU A 62 -7.21 9.07 -7.37
CA LEU A 62 -7.14 9.63 -6.03
C LEU A 62 -8.31 10.58 -5.72
N SER A 63 -8.83 11.27 -6.74
CA SER A 63 -9.95 12.20 -6.62
C SER A 63 -11.32 11.49 -6.54
N ASP A 64 -11.43 10.26 -7.04
CA ASP A 64 -12.70 9.52 -7.12
C ASP A 64 -13.18 8.92 -5.79
N GLY A 65 -12.42 9.11 -4.72
CA GLY A 65 -12.74 8.56 -3.42
C GLY A 65 -12.04 7.23 -3.11
N MET A 66 -11.68 7.08 -1.83
CA MET A 66 -10.87 5.95 -1.35
C MET A 66 -11.55 4.58 -1.56
N GLU A 67 -12.87 4.54 -1.62
CA GLU A 67 -13.66 3.33 -1.86
C GLU A 67 -13.38 2.70 -3.24
N ASN A 68 -12.90 3.50 -4.20
CA ASN A 68 -12.56 3.04 -5.53
C ASN A 68 -11.08 2.63 -5.67
N TRP A 69 -10.22 3.07 -4.75
CA TRP A 69 -8.78 2.82 -4.83
C TRP A 69 -8.42 1.34 -4.90
N GLN A 70 -9.15 0.48 -4.20
CA GLN A 70 -8.83 -0.95 -4.18
C GLN A 70 -8.94 -1.60 -5.56
N LYS A 71 -9.75 -1.04 -6.46
CA LYS A 71 -9.95 -1.55 -7.82
C LYS A 71 -9.00 -0.90 -8.83
N GLU A 72 -8.66 0.36 -8.64
CA GLU A 72 -8.00 1.18 -9.66
C GLU A 72 -6.55 1.51 -9.29
N LEU A 73 -6.24 1.68 -8.00
CA LEU A 73 -4.89 1.98 -7.51
C LEU A 73 -4.16 0.66 -7.18
N VAL A 74 -3.51 0.10 -8.19
CA VAL A 74 -2.86 -1.21 -8.12
C VAL A 74 -1.35 -1.06 -8.05
N ASN A 75 -0.71 -1.89 -7.26
CA ASN A 75 0.74 -2.05 -7.26
C ASN A 75 1.12 -3.19 -8.21
N ASP A 76 1.80 -2.87 -9.32
CA ASP A 76 2.19 -3.83 -10.36
C ASP A 76 3.06 -4.99 -9.85
N PHE A 77 3.80 -4.78 -8.77
CA PHE A 77 4.59 -5.84 -8.14
C PHE A 77 3.73 -6.94 -7.50
N GLU A 78 2.50 -6.62 -7.06
CA GLU A 78 1.66 -7.57 -6.33
C GLU A 78 1.40 -8.84 -7.12
N LYS A 79 1.14 -8.74 -8.42
CA LYS A 79 0.84 -9.89 -9.26
C LYS A 79 1.94 -10.96 -9.22
N SER A 80 3.18 -10.56 -9.42
CA SER A 80 4.32 -11.47 -9.47
C SER A 80 4.78 -11.89 -8.07
N VAL A 81 4.80 -10.96 -7.13
CA VAL A 81 5.25 -11.21 -5.76
C VAL A 81 4.25 -12.13 -5.03
N PHE A 82 2.94 -11.91 -5.15
CA PHE A 82 1.93 -12.75 -4.51
C PHE A 82 1.87 -14.16 -5.10
N ALA A 83 2.21 -14.32 -6.37
CA ALA A 83 2.33 -15.65 -6.97
C ALA A 83 3.49 -16.46 -6.36
N GLN A 84 4.60 -15.80 -6.01
CA GLN A 84 5.77 -16.44 -5.38
C GLN A 84 5.62 -16.58 -3.87
N TYR A 85 4.96 -15.61 -3.24
CA TYR A 85 4.77 -15.52 -1.79
C TYR A 85 3.28 -15.41 -1.44
N PRO A 86 2.51 -16.51 -1.52
CA PRO A 86 1.05 -16.48 -1.29
C PRO A 86 0.66 -15.95 0.09
N SER A 87 1.52 -16.08 1.09
CA SER A 87 1.30 -15.53 2.44
C SER A 87 1.10 -14.01 2.43
N LEU A 88 1.74 -13.30 1.50
CA LEU A 88 1.57 -11.85 1.37
C LEU A 88 0.17 -11.50 0.82
N ALA A 89 -0.35 -12.29 -0.11
CA ALA A 89 -1.72 -12.13 -0.60
C ALA A 89 -2.74 -12.38 0.52
N GLU A 90 -2.48 -13.37 1.39
CA GLU A 90 -3.31 -13.66 2.57
C GLU A 90 -3.35 -12.48 3.55
N ILE A 91 -2.20 -11.85 3.84
CA ILE A 91 -2.12 -10.67 4.70
C ILE A 91 -3.00 -9.55 4.12
N LYS A 92 -2.86 -9.23 2.82
CA LYS A 92 -3.69 -8.22 2.15
C LYS A 92 -5.17 -8.54 2.27
N ARG A 93 -5.55 -9.79 2.00
CA ARG A 93 -6.94 -10.26 2.09
C ARG A 93 -7.48 -10.12 3.52
N THR A 94 -6.69 -10.47 4.52
CA THR A 94 -7.06 -10.35 5.93
C THR A 94 -7.26 -8.90 6.34
N LEU A 95 -6.42 -7.98 5.88
CA LEU A 95 -6.60 -6.54 6.11
C LEU A 95 -7.93 -6.05 5.56
N LEU A 96 -8.27 -6.41 4.31
CA LEU A 96 -9.53 -6.03 3.67
C LEU A 96 -10.74 -6.63 4.41
N ASN A 97 -10.68 -7.92 4.77
CA ASN A 97 -11.73 -8.60 5.52
C ASN A 97 -11.90 -8.03 6.94
N SER A 98 -10.86 -7.42 7.50
CA SER A 98 -10.90 -6.74 8.81
C SER A 98 -11.41 -5.30 8.71
N GLY A 99 -11.84 -4.85 7.53
CA GLY A 99 -12.48 -3.55 7.33
C GLY A 99 -11.55 -2.45 6.85
N ALA A 100 -10.37 -2.79 6.32
CA ALA A 100 -9.56 -1.79 5.62
C ALA A 100 -10.29 -1.28 4.38
N THR A 101 -10.38 0.03 4.22
CA THR A 101 -10.94 0.67 3.03
C THR A 101 -10.05 0.48 1.81
N TYR A 102 -8.75 0.43 2.06
CA TYR A 102 -7.72 0.16 1.05
C TYR A 102 -6.59 -0.65 1.66
N ALA A 103 -6.07 -1.61 0.93
CA ALA A 103 -4.88 -2.35 1.31
C ALA A 103 -3.99 -2.63 0.11
N ALA A 104 -2.68 -2.48 0.30
CA ALA A 104 -1.70 -2.71 -0.75
C ALA A 104 -0.34 -3.12 -0.17
N MET A 105 0.47 -3.75 -1.02
CA MET A 105 1.88 -3.96 -0.74
C MET A 105 2.67 -2.67 -0.95
N SER A 106 3.62 -2.39 -0.09
CA SER A 106 4.50 -1.22 -0.20
C SER A 106 5.69 -1.51 -1.11
N GLY A 107 5.78 -0.77 -2.22
CA GLY A 107 6.86 -0.94 -3.20
C GLY A 107 6.98 -2.37 -3.71
N SER A 108 8.19 -2.92 -3.72
CA SER A 108 8.46 -4.32 -4.11
C SER A 108 8.21 -5.35 -2.99
N GLY A 109 7.65 -4.93 -1.86
CA GLY A 109 7.37 -5.79 -0.70
C GLY A 109 8.54 -5.85 0.29
N SER A 110 8.42 -6.63 1.33
CA SER A 110 7.31 -7.52 1.71
C SER A 110 6.24 -6.84 2.57
N SER A 111 6.45 -5.58 2.99
CA SER A 111 5.50 -4.87 3.85
C SER A 111 4.16 -4.66 3.16
N ILE A 112 3.07 -4.86 3.88
CA ILE A 112 1.70 -4.66 3.41
C ILE A 112 1.00 -3.74 4.39
N PHE A 113 0.18 -2.83 3.89
CA PHE A 113 -0.55 -1.91 4.74
C PHE A 113 -2.04 -1.90 4.39
N GLY A 114 -2.85 -1.57 5.39
CA GLY A 114 -4.28 -1.30 5.23
C GLY A 114 -4.64 0.05 5.84
N ILE A 115 -5.54 0.78 5.21
CA ILE A 115 -6.05 2.07 5.69
C ILE A 115 -7.45 1.85 6.26
N PHE A 116 -7.65 2.32 7.49
CA PHE A 116 -8.88 2.19 8.25
C PHE A 116 -9.49 3.56 8.56
N SER A 117 -10.80 3.61 8.73
CA SER A 117 -11.52 4.83 9.03
C SER A 117 -11.30 5.33 10.47
N CYS A 118 -10.99 4.45 11.42
CA CYS A 118 -10.74 4.79 12.83
C CYS A 118 -9.69 3.87 13.48
N ALA A 119 -9.17 4.31 14.62
CA ALA A 119 -8.16 3.58 15.40
C ALA A 119 -8.65 2.20 15.85
N GLU A 120 -9.87 2.14 16.37
CA GLU A 120 -10.45 0.91 16.91
C GLU A 120 -10.48 -0.23 15.89
N MET A 121 -10.85 0.08 14.63
CA MET A 121 -10.84 -0.91 13.56
C MET A 121 -9.42 -1.38 13.22
N ALA A 122 -8.46 -0.46 13.19
CA ALA A 122 -7.07 -0.80 12.91
C ALA A 122 -6.45 -1.64 14.04
N GLU A 123 -6.72 -1.30 15.30
CA GLU A 123 -6.25 -2.06 16.46
C GLU A 123 -6.86 -3.46 16.51
N LYS A 124 -8.17 -3.57 16.27
CA LYS A 124 -8.85 -4.87 16.20
C LYS A 124 -8.32 -5.72 15.04
N ALA A 125 -8.02 -5.11 13.90
CA ALA A 125 -7.41 -5.80 12.77
C ALA A 125 -6.00 -6.30 13.12
N ALA A 126 -5.22 -5.54 13.90
CA ALA A 126 -3.88 -5.91 14.34
C ALA A 126 -3.83 -7.22 15.12
N ASP A 127 -4.92 -7.58 15.81
CA ASP A 127 -5.03 -8.86 16.53
C ASP A 127 -4.84 -10.09 15.62
N ASN A 128 -5.12 -9.96 14.32
CA ASN A 128 -4.93 -11.02 13.33
C ASN A 128 -3.46 -11.19 12.90
N PHE A 129 -2.56 -10.29 13.33
CA PHE A 129 -1.18 -10.23 12.86
C PHE A 129 -0.15 -10.30 13.99
N LYS A 130 -0.53 -10.90 15.14
CA LYS A 130 0.35 -11.03 16.33
C LYS A 130 1.65 -11.80 16.05
N GLU A 131 1.66 -12.65 15.05
CA GLU A 131 2.83 -13.40 14.59
C GLU A 131 3.81 -12.57 13.75
N TYR A 132 3.39 -11.38 13.27
CA TYR A 132 4.20 -10.48 12.46
C TYR A 132 4.52 -9.19 13.19
N SER A 133 5.63 -8.56 12.83
CA SER A 133 5.87 -7.17 13.23
C SER A 133 4.79 -6.29 12.60
N HIS A 134 4.06 -5.55 13.41
CA HIS A 134 2.99 -4.67 12.93
C HIS A 134 2.93 -3.37 13.71
N PHE A 135 2.41 -2.32 13.07
CA PHE A 135 2.34 -0.97 13.63
C PHE A 135 1.03 -0.32 13.23
N VAL A 136 0.30 0.22 14.21
CA VAL A 136 -0.86 1.09 13.98
C VAL A 136 -0.38 2.54 14.01
N ILE A 137 -0.63 3.27 12.95
CA ILE A 137 -0.12 4.62 12.71
C ILE A 137 -1.30 5.54 12.42
N GLN A 138 -1.40 6.66 13.13
CA GLN A 138 -2.34 7.73 12.80
C GLN A 138 -1.78 8.57 11.63
N LEU A 139 -2.60 8.83 10.62
CA LEU A 139 -2.26 9.60 9.43
C LEU A 139 -2.75 11.04 9.51
#